data_91c94dc9faf4f9c4fa1879d1b0b18b72
#
_entry.id   91c94dc9faf4f9c4fa1879d1b0b18b72
#
_cell.length_a   1.000
_cell.length_b   1.000
_cell.length_c   1.000
_cell.angle_alpha   90.00
_cell.angle_beta   90.00
_cell.angle_gamma   90.00
#
_symmetry.space_group_name_H-M   'P 1'
#
loop_
_entity.id
_entity.type
_entity.pdbx_description
1 polymer ?
#
loop_
_entity_poly.entity_id
_entity_poly.type
_entity_poly.pdbx_seq_one_letter_code
_entity_poly.pdbx_strand_id
1 'polypeptide(L)'
;MSNPSNKLKTYDFSNPMETFPGLTIDDLNRYLPAIRTVEDISITKDNMQEGMFLTKCIDGLKELPDESIDLIIANPPKDYWDTTMDIGKGNTLQEYYQWNQLWLAESHRVLNKTGAIYILCPWEYSGMYQGLLSNIFIIQTRITWRDQSHLQQHKTWKNETSDIWFATKTDEFLFKQHPVGVSTI
;
A
#
# COMPACT_ATOMS: atom_id res chain seq x y z
N MET A 1 5.04 -34.65 32.56
CA MET A 1 4.05 -34.13 31.59
C MET A 1 4.67 -32.89 30.97
N SER A 2 5.26 -33.04 29.80
CA SER A 2 6.02 -32.03 29.10
C SER A 2 5.07 -31.13 28.28
N ASN A 3 5.16 -29.86 28.56
CA ASN A 3 4.42 -28.78 27.89
C ASN A 3 4.78 -28.73 26.39
N PRO A 4 3.83 -28.80 25.45
CA PRO A 4 4.17 -28.67 24.05
C PRO A 4 4.56 -27.19 23.78
N SER A 5 5.83 -27.01 23.47
CA SER A 5 6.40 -25.74 23.02
C SER A 5 5.60 -25.22 21.81
N ASN A 6 4.94 -24.10 22.02
CA ASN A 6 4.28 -23.31 20.98
C ASN A 6 5.37 -22.73 20.06
N LYS A 7 5.81 -23.52 19.08
CA LYS A 7 6.68 -23.02 18.01
C LYS A 7 5.84 -22.08 17.16
N LEU A 8 6.07 -20.78 17.31
CA LEU A 8 5.64 -19.79 16.34
C LEU A 8 6.09 -20.29 14.95
N LYS A 9 5.14 -20.61 14.09
CA LYS A 9 5.44 -20.89 12.68
C LYS A 9 5.99 -19.61 12.09
N THR A 10 7.30 -19.57 11.88
CA THR A 10 7.91 -18.55 11.04
C THR A 10 7.49 -18.85 9.60
N TYR A 11 6.66 -17.98 9.04
CA TYR A 11 6.32 -18.06 7.62
C TYR A 11 7.52 -17.55 6.82
N ASP A 12 7.98 -18.38 5.90
CA ASP A 12 9.01 -17.98 4.95
C ASP A 12 8.33 -17.18 3.82
N PHE A 13 8.41 -15.86 3.91
CA PHE A 13 7.90 -14.95 2.87
C PHE A 13 8.72 -14.99 1.57
N SER A 14 9.76 -15.81 1.51
CA SER A 14 10.60 -15.96 0.32
C SER A 14 9.96 -16.83 -0.77
N ASN A 15 8.91 -17.58 -0.46
CA ASN A 15 8.20 -18.41 -1.44
C ASN A 15 6.88 -17.76 -1.89
N PRO A 16 6.85 -17.05 -3.03
CA PRO A 16 5.64 -16.39 -3.52
C PRO A 16 4.51 -17.35 -3.95
N MET A 17 4.76 -18.66 -3.94
CA MET A 17 3.79 -19.70 -4.32
C MET A 17 3.07 -20.30 -3.12
N GLU A 18 3.47 -20.00 -1.88
CA GLU A 18 2.70 -20.40 -0.71
C GLU A 18 1.48 -19.49 -0.53
N THR A 19 0.31 -20.09 -0.65
CA THR A 19 -0.93 -19.42 -0.28
C THR A 19 -0.92 -19.16 1.22
N PHE A 20 -0.96 -17.90 1.59
CA PHE A 20 -1.11 -17.51 2.99
C PHE A 20 -2.42 -18.11 3.53
N PRO A 21 -2.40 -18.95 4.57
CA PRO A 21 -3.65 -19.42 5.17
C PRO A 21 -4.40 -18.19 5.69
N GLY A 22 -5.62 -17.99 5.26
CA GLY A 22 -6.45 -16.86 5.69
C GLY A 22 -6.50 -16.78 7.24
N LEU A 23 -6.84 -15.61 7.75
CA LEU A 23 -7.02 -15.39 9.18
C LEU A 23 -8.11 -16.33 9.73
N THR A 24 -7.79 -17.03 10.80
CA THR A 24 -8.76 -17.83 11.55
C THR A 24 -9.62 -16.94 12.44
N ILE A 25 -10.75 -17.47 12.95
CA ILE A 25 -11.58 -16.75 13.93
C ILE A 25 -10.78 -16.38 15.18
N ASP A 26 -9.85 -17.26 15.61
CA ASP A 26 -9.00 -17.00 16.76
C ASP A 26 -8.00 -15.86 16.48
N ASP A 27 -7.47 -15.77 15.26
CA ASP A 27 -6.63 -14.65 14.84
C ASP A 27 -7.42 -13.35 14.83
N LEU A 28 -8.65 -13.35 14.29
CA LEU A 28 -9.53 -12.19 14.31
C LEU A 28 -9.82 -11.74 15.74
N ASN A 29 -10.21 -12.66 16.64
CA ASN A 29 -10.46 -12.33 18.04
C ASN A 29 -9.23 -11.78 18.76
N ARG A 30 -8.04 -12.18 18.34
CA ARG A 30 -6.77 -11.70 18.89
C ARG A 30 -6.39 -10.31 18.39
N TYR A 31 -6.61 -10.03 17.11
CA TYR A 31 -6.12 -8.80 16.49
C TYR A 31 -7.15 -7.66 16.42
N LEU A 32 -8.45 -7.98 16.33
CA LEU A 32 -9.49 -6.95 16.30
C LEU A 32 -9.42 -5.96 17.48
N PRO A 33 -9.16 -6.39 18.74
CA PRO A 33 -9.05 -5.45 19.85
C PRO A 33 -7.83 -4.51 19.77
N ALA A 34 -6.85 -4.83 18.91
CA ALA A 34 -5.67 -4.00 18.70
C ALA A 34 -5.85 -2.95 17.59
N ILE A 35 -6.96 -3.01 16.84
CA ILE A 35 -7.29 -2.03 15.83
C ILE A 35 -7.73 -0.74 16.49
N ARG A 36 -7.12 0.35 16.11
CA ARG A 36 -7.41 1.70 16.59
C ARG A 36 -8.21 2.48 15.56
N THR A 37 -8.90 3.52 16.01
CA THR A 37 -9.65 4.44 15.13
C THR A 37 -8.84 5.72 14.88
N VAL A 38 -9.39 6.64 14.08
CA VAL A 38 -8.78 7.95 13.83
C VAL A 38 -8.59 8.76 15.11
N GLU A 39 -9.48 8.60 16.08
CA GLU A 39 -9.46 9.31 17.37
C GLU A 39 -8.32 8.84 18.28
N ASP A 40 -7.80 7.65 18.02
CA ASP A 40 -6.65 7.09 18.75
C ASP A 40 -5.30 7.55 18.19
N ILE A 41 -5.30 8.29 17.09
CA ILE A 41 -4.07 8.78 16.48
C ILE A 41 -3.54 9.94 17.33
N SER A 42 -2.41 9.71 18.01
CA SER A 42 -1.71 10.71 18.80
C SER A 42 -0.24 10.73 18.37
N ILE A 43 0.00 11.19 17.15
CA ILE A 43 1.32 11.17 16.53
C ILE A 43 1.89 12.58 16.48
N THR A 44 3.12 12.73 16.97
CA THR A 44 3.92 13.95 16.84
C THR A 44 5.26 13.57 16.19
N LYS A 45 6.01 14.56 15.69
CA LYS A 45 7.36 14.30 15.12
C LYS A 45 8.30 13.63 16.11
N ASP A 46 8.16 13.94 17.38
CA ASP A 46 9.02 13.43 18.45
C ASP A 46 8.50 12.12 19.06
N ASN A 47 7.24 11.77 18.79
CA ASN A 47 6.60 10.57 19.30
C ASN A 47 5.77 9.89 18.22
N MET A 48 6.44 9.10 17.40
CA MET A 48 5.78 8.28 16.38
C MET A 48 5.13 7.07 17.04
N GLN A 49 3.86 6.88 16.76
CA GLN A 49 3.05 5.80 17.31
C GLN A 49 3.03 4.61 16.37
N GLU A 50 3.41 3.44 16.87
CA GLU A 50 3.19 2.19 16.17
C GLU A 50 1.76 1.69 16.42
N GLY A 51 1.08 1.27 15.34
CA GLY A 51 -0.28 0.74 15.46
C GLY A 51 -0.93 0.44 14.13
N MET A 52 -2.06 -0.25 14.22
CA MET A 52 -2.95 -0.53 13.10
C MET A 52 -4.21 0.32 13.27
N PHE A 53 -4.50 1.18 12.30
CA PHE A 53 -5.61 2.13 12.37
C PHE A 53 -6.64 1.83 11.30
N LEU A 54 -7.89 1.63 11.70
CA LEU A 54 -9.04 1.49 10.80
C LEU A 54 -9.70 2.86 10.64
N THR A 55 -9.40 3.53 9.54
CA THR A 55 -9.94 4.86 9.23
C THR A 55 -9.98 5.09 7.72
N LYS A 56 -10.71 6.10 7.28
CA LYS A 56 -10.59 6.59 5.91
C LYS A 56 -9.19 7.17 5.74
N CYS A 57 -8.47 6.77 4.69
CA CYS A 57 -7.05 7.10 4.53
C CYS A 57 -6.77 8.62 4.57
N ILE A 58 -7.65 9.45 3.99
CA ILE A 58 -7.52 10.90 4.01
C ILE A 58 -7.66 11.46 5.43
N ASP A 59 -8.62 10.94 6.20
CA ASP A 59 -8.83 11.40 7.58
C ASP A 59 -7.64 10.99 8.46
N GLY A 60 -7.16 9.75 8.33
CA GLY A 60 -5.97 9.30 9.04
C GLY A 60 -4.71 10.06 8.66
N LEU A 61 -4.50 10.36 7.38
CA LEU A 61 -3.34 11.15 6.93
C LEU A 61 -3.35 12.57 7.48
N LYS A 62 -4.54 13.20 7.63
CA LYS A 62 -4.67 14.55 8.19
C LYS A 62 -4.21 14.65 9.63
N GLU A 63 -4.33 13.57 10.40
CA GLU A 63 -3.86 13.53 11.79
C GLU A 63 -2.32 13.41 11.91
N LEU A 64 -1.63 13.08 10.80
CA LEU A 64 -0.18 12.98 10.80
C LEU A 64 0.47 14.36 10.63
N PRO A 65 1.58 14.63 11.34
CA PRO A 65 2.34 15.87 11.16
C PRO A 65 2.96 15.99 9.76
N ASP A 66 3.17 17.20 9.30
CA ASP A 66 3.94 17.46 8.09
C ASP A 66 5.35 16.88 8.19
N GLU A 67 5.85 16.29 7.10
CA GLU A 67 7.21 15.78 7.01
C GLU A 67 7.59 14.83 8.16
N SER A 68 6.71 13.89 8.48
CA SER A 68 6.87 12.92 9.57
C SER A 68 7.05 11.47 9.12
N ILE A 69 6.81 11.17 7.85
CA ILE A 69 6.82 9.82 7.30
C ILE A 69 7.98 9.66 6.31
N ASP A 70 8.77 8.59 6.48
CA ASP A 70 9.90 8.29 5.59
C ASP A 70 9.50 7.47 4.38
N LEU A 71 8.50 6.58 4.53
CA LEU A 71 8.08 5.65 3.49
C LEU A 71 6.58 5.44 3.52
N ILE A 72 5.96 5.57 2.36
CA ILE A 72 4.56 5.20 2.15
C ILE A 72 4.51 4.04 1.16
N ILE A 73 3.79 2.98 1.52
CA ILE A 73 3.45 1.88 0.62
C ILE A 73 1.93 1.84 0.53
N ALA A 74 1.39 2.13 -0.64
CA ALA A 74 -0.04 2.23 -0.85
C ALA A 74 -0.53 1.15 -1.84
N ASN A 75 -1.64 0.52 -1.49
CA ASN A 75 -2.41 -0.35 -2.37
C ASN A 75 -3.85 0.16 -2.43
N PRO A 76 -4.12 1.19 -3.24
CA PRO A 76 -5.46 1.78 -3.35
C PRO A 76 -6.46 0.73 -3.87
N PRO A 77 -7.76 0.88 -3.54
CA PRO A 77 -8.80 -0.01 -4.06
C PRO A 77 -8.76 -0.04 -5.59
N LYS A 78 -8.86 -1.25 -6.16
CA LYS A 78 -8.73 -1.50 -7.60
C LYS A 78 -9.93 -1.02 -8.40
N ASP A 79 -11.12 -1.07 -7.78
CA ASP A 79 -12.38 -0.80 -8.43
C ASP A 79 -13.06 0.41 -7.78
N TYR A 80 -13.26 1.45 -8.55
CA TYR A 80 -14.12 2.57 -8.16
C TYR A 80 -15.61 2.14 -8.01
N TRP A 81 -15.93 0.90 -8.41
CA TRP A 81 -17.23 0.24 -8.24
C TRP A 81 -17.33 -0.62 -6.98
N ASP A 82 -16.26 -0.74 -6.18
CA ASP A 82 -16.30 -1.55 -4.97
C ASP A 82 -17.26 -0.92 -3.96
N THR A 83 -18.48 -1.48 -3.93
CA THR A 83 -19.55 -1.05 -3.04
C THR A 83 -19.32 -1.42 -1.59
N THR A 84 -18.29 -2.23 -1.29
CA THR A 84 -18.00 -2.71 0.08
C THR A 84 -17.22 -1.70 0.90
N MET A 85 -16.48 -0.81 0.24
CA MET A 85 -15.81 0.30 0.90
C MET A 85 -16.54 1.61 0.57
N ASP A 86 -16.83 2.43 1.59
CA ASP A 86 -17.37 3.79 1.43
C ASP A 86 -16.40 4.75 0.71
N ILE A 87 -15.25 4.21 0.34
CA ILE A 87 -14.18 4.86 -0.37
C ILE A 87 -14.51 4.76 -1.85
N GLY A 88 -14.82 5.89 -2.48
CA GLY A 88 -15.01 5.92 -3.91
C GLY A 88 -16.36 5.39 -4.38
N LYS A 89 -17.42 5.54 -3.62
CA LYS A 89 -18.80 5.55 -4.14
C LYS A 89 -19.04 6.67 -5.14
N GLY A 90 -17.96 7.25 -5.65
CA GLY A 90 -17.95 7.96 -6.88
C GLY A 90 -18.30 7.01 -8.00
N ASN A 91 -19.39 7.27 -8.64
CA ASN A 91 -19.88 6.41 -9.70
C ASN A 91 -19.14 6.63 -11.02
N THR A 92 -18.03 7.39 -11.01
CA THR A 92 -17.30 7.78 -12.22
C THR A 92 -15.78 7.71 -12.03
N LEU A 93 -15.07 7.46 -13.13
CA LEU A 93 -13.61 7.53 -13.16
C LEU A 93 -13.09 8.91 -12.73
N GLN A 94 -13.85 9.97 -12.98
CA GLN A 94 -13.48 11.32 -12.58
C GLN A 94 -13.47 11.49 -11.06
N GLU A 95 -14.46 10.97 -10.37
CA GLU A 95 -14.51 11.00 -8.89
C GLU A 95 -13.41 10.16 -8.28
N TYR A 96 -13.10 8.99 -8.87
CA TYR A 96 -11.97 8.18 -8.47
C TYR A 96 -10.64 8.93 -8.66
N TYR A 97 -10.48 9.63 -9.78
CA TYR A 97 -9.32 10.49 -10.04
C TYR A 97 -9.19 11.59 -8.98
N GLN A 98 -10.28 12.30 -8.68
CA GLN A 98 -10.30 13.37 -7.67
C GLN A 98 -9.98 12.85 -6.27
N TRP A 99 -10.54 11.70 -5.91
CA TRP A 99 -10.22 11.07 -4.64
C TRP A 99 -8.72 10.72 -4.54
N ASN A 100 -8.14 10.17 -5.62
CA ASN A 100 -6.71 9.90 -5.67
C ASN A 100 -5.86 11.16 -5.54
N GLN A 101 -6.26 12.28 -6.14
CA GLN A 101 -5.57 13.56 -5.96
C GLN A 101 -5.52 13.98 -4.48
N LEU A 102 -6.62 13.81 -3.75
CA LEU A 102 -6.71 14.24 -2.35
C LEU A 102 -5.76 13.44 -1.44
N TRP A 103 -5.81 12.12 -1.50
CA TRP A 103 -4.94 11.33 -0.63
C TRP A 103 -3.46 11.41 -1.04
N LEU A 104 -3.16 11.59 -2.31
CA LEU A 104 -1.79 11.81 -2.78
C LEU A 104 -1.25 13.17 -2.30
N ALA A 105 -2.07 14.22 -2.29
CA ALA A 105 -1.67 15.52 -1.75
C ALA A 105 -1.35 15.43 -0.24
N GLU A 106 -2.17 14.72 0.55
CA GLU A 106 -1.90 14.47 1.96
C GLU A 106 -0.64 13.59 2.15
N SER A 107 -0.47 12.56 1.31
CA SER A 107 0.74 11.74 1.32
C SER A 107 2.00 12.56 1.06
N HIS A 108 1.94 13.49 0.11
CA HIS A 108 3.06 14.41 -0.15
C HIS A 108 3.34 15.34 1.04
N ARG A 109 2.29 15.83 1.71
CA ARG A 109 2.43 16.69 2.90
C ARG A 109 3.15 15.96 4.03
N VAL A 110 2.71 14.76 4.38
CA VAL A 110 3.25 13.99 5.51
C VAL A 110 4.61 13.36 5.21
N LEU A 111 4.93 13.13 3.95
CA LEU A 111 6.19 12.54 3.55
C LEU A 111 7.33 13.53 3.79
N ASN A 112 8.44 13.05 4.41
CA ASN A 112 9.63 13.86 4.63
C ASN A 112 10.36 14.18 3.30
N LYS A 113 11.29 15.14 3.31
CA LYS A 113 12.01 15.57 2.11
C LYS A 113 12.78 14.44 1.43
N THR A 114 13.34 13.53 2.22
CA THR A 114 14.09 12.36 1.73
C THR A 114 13.21 11.12 1.56
N GLY A 115 11.89 11.28 1.78
CA GLY A 115 10.93 10.19 1.81
C GLY A 115 10.50 9.72 0.43
N ALA A 116 9.96 8.49 0.41
CA ALA A 116 9.55 7.80 -0.80
C ALA A 116 8.14 7.22 -0.71
N ILE A 117 7.48 7.11 -1.86
CA ILE A 117 6.18 6.47 -1.99
C ILE A 117 6.20 5.37 -3.05
N TYR A 118 5.61 4.22 -2.70
CA TYR A 118 5.35 3.11 -3.63
C TYR A 118 3.84 2.92 -3.75
N ILE A 119 3.33 2.89 -4.98
CA ILE A 119 1.91 2.72 -5.25
C ILE A 119 1.70 1.50 -6.13
N LEU A 120 1.01 0.50 -5.59
CA LEU A 120 0.57 -0.67 -6.36
C LEU A 120 -0.71 -0.30 -7.10
N CYS A 121 -0.73 -0.55 -8.40
CA CYS A 121 -1.93 -0.34 -9.19
C CYS A 121 -2.06 -1.39 -10.30
N PRO A 122 -3.29 -1.76 -10.69
CA PRO A 122 -3.50 -2.54 -11.90
C PRO A 122 -3.11 -1.71 -13.13
N TRP A 123 -2.74 -2.41 -14.19
CA TRP A 123 -2.25 -1.78 -15.42
C TRP A 123 -3.23 -0.77 -16.03
N GLU A 124 -4.54 -0.99 -15.86
CA GLU A 124 -5.61 -0.11 -16.36
C GLU A 124 -5.50 1.31 -15.80
N TYR A 125 -5.03 1.44 -14.56
CA TYR A 125 -4.89 2.72 -13.88
C TYR A 125 -3.45 3.25 -13.87
N SER A 126 -2.50 2.51 -14.45
CA SER A 126 -1.09 2.90 -14.44
C SER A 126 -0.84 4.28 -15.06
N GLY A 127 -1.48 4.57 -16.19
CA GLY A 127 -1.40 5.90 -16.82
C GLY A 127 -2.01 7.01 -15.98
N MET A 128 -3.10 6.74 -15.25
CA MET A 128 -3.70 7.69 -14.33
C MET A 128 -2.74 8.02 -13.18
N TYR A 129 -2.15 7.01 -12.54
CA TYR A 129 -1.18 7.23 -11.45
C TYR A 129 0.09 7.92 -11.94
N GLN A 130 0.57 7.61 -13.14
CA GLN A 130 1.68 8.35 -13.74
C GLN A 130 1.37 9.85 -13.83
N GLY A 131 0.21 10.21 -14.37
CA GLY A 131 -0.21 11.59 -14.48
C GLY A 131 -0.36 12.28 -13.11
N LEU A 132 -0.98 11.62 -12.15
CA LEU A 132 -1.16 12.15 -10.80
C LEU A 132 0.18 12.38 -10.08
N LEU A 133 1.05 11.40 -10.12
CA LEU A 133 2.37 11.46 -9.47
C LEU A 133 3.25 12.54 -10.09
N SER A 134 3.26 12.67 -11.41
CA SER A 134 4.09 13.66 -12.12
C SER A 134 3.76 15.10 -11.73
N ASN A 135 2.58 15.36 -11.16
CA ASN A 135 2.16 16.70 -10.75
C ASN A 135 2.76 17.15 -9.41
N ILE A 136 3.06 16.18 -8.51
CA ILE A 136 3.41 16.50 -7.12
C ILE A 136 4.62 15.73 -6.59
N PHE A 137 5.06 14.67 -7.27
CA PHE A 137 6.22 13.86 -6.93
C PHE A 137 7.22 13.79 -8.07
N ILE A 138 8.42 13.34 -7.78
CA ILE A 138 9.43 12.99 -8.76
C ILE A 138 9.35 11.48 -8.98
N ILE A 139 8.89 11.06 -10.15
CA ILE A 139 8.83 9.66 -10.50
C ILE A 139 10.24 9.12 -10.74
N GLN A 140 10.65 8.12 -9.99
CA GLN A 140 11.95 7.49 -10.11
C GLN A 140 11.90 6.29 -11.05
N THR A 141 10.90 5.40 -10.90
CA THR A 141 10.75 4.24 -11.77
C THR A 141 9.37 3.61 -11.69
N ARG A 142 9.09 2.78 -12.69
CA ARG A 142 7.95 1.86 -12.71
C ARG A 142 8.48 0.43 -12.65
N ILE A 143 8.01 -0.34 -11.68
CA ILE A 143 8.28 -1.76 -11.52
C ILE A 143 7.05 -2.50 -12.02
N THR A 144 7.21 -3.37 -13.02
CA THR A 144 6.10 -4.20 -13.48
C THR A 144 6.12 -5.53 -12.77
N TRP A 145 5.03 -5.82 -12.08
CA TRP A 145 4.81 -7.07 -11.37
C TRP A 145 3.97 -8.01 -12.23
N ARG A 146 4.40 -9.26 -12.37
CA ARG A 146 3.60 -10.28 -13.03
C ARG A 146 2.77 -11.04 -12.01
N ASP A 147 1.44 -10.92 -12.13
CA ASP A 147 0.50 -11.69 -11.33
C ASP A 147 0.07 -12.95 -12.09
N GLN A 148 0.37 -14.12 -11.54
CA GLN A 148 0.00 -15.42 -12.13
C GLN A 148 -1.34 -15.94 -11.61
N SER A 149 -2.00 -15.22 -10.68
CA SER A 149 -3.21 -15.72 -10.00
C SER A 149 -4.50 -15.67 -10.84
N HIS A 150 -4.51 -14.95 -11.94
CA HIS A 150 -5.71 -14.75 -12.75
C HIS A 150 -5.74 -15.64 -14.00
N LEU A 151 -6.03 -16.93 -13.81
CA LEU A 151 -6.32 -17.88 -14.89
C LEU A 151 -7.75 -17.75 -15.44
N GLN A 152 -8.33 -16.55 -15.47
CA GLN A 152 -9.65 -16.36 -16.06
C GLN A 152 -9.59 -16.36 -17.59
N GLN A 153 -10.57 -17.02 -18.23
CA GLN A 153 -10.73 -16.98 -19.68
C GLN A 153 -11.17 -15.57 -20.10
N HIS A 154 -10.26 -14.82 -20.70
CA HIS A 154 -10.55 -13.48 -21.23
C HIS A 154 -10.95 -13.55 -22.70
N LYS A 155 -11.91 -12.70 -23.10
CA LYS A 155 -12.29 -12.50 -24.52
C LYS A 155 -11.28 -11.63 -25.29
N THR A 156 -10.24 -11.12 -24.61
CA THR A 156 -9.22 -10.20 -25.15
C THR A 156 -7.82 -10.74 -24.86
N TRP A 157 -6.79 -10.00 -25.27
CA TRP A 157 -5.42 -10.30 -24.88
C TRP A 157 -5.30 -10.40 -23.36
N LYS A 158 -4.66 -11.49 -22.91
CA LYS A 158 -4.43 -11.75 -21.50
C LYS A 158 -3.42 -10.75 -20.95
N ASN A 159 -3.79 -10.02 -19.91
CA ASN A 159 -2.87 -9.20 -19.15
C ASN A 159 -2.72 -9.78 -17.74
N GLU A 160 -1.49 -10.08 -17.35
CA GLU A 160 -1.13 -10.64 -16.04
C GLU A 160 -0.21 -9.69 -15.28
N THR A 161 -0.23 -8.39 -15.59
CA THR A 161 0.69 -7.44 -15.00
C THR A 161 -0.02 -6.40 -14.16
N SER A 162 0.63 -6.02 -13.07
CA SER A 162 0.32 -4.83 -12.29
C SER A 162 1.58 -3.98 -12.20
N ASP A 163 1.43 -2.71 -11.95
CA ASP A 163 2.53 -1.78 -11.83
C ASP A 163 2.71 -1.33 -10.37
N ILE A 164 3.96 -1.07 -10.01
CA ILE A 164 4.34 -0.39 -8.79
C ILE A 164 5.08 0.87 -9.20
N TRP A 165 4.49 2.02 -8.92
CA TRP A 165 5.12 3.29 -9.12
C TRP A 165 5.99 3.64 -7.92
N PHE A 166 7.26 3.91 -8.14
CA PHE A 166 8.20 4.44 -7.16
C PHE A 166 8.44 5.91 -7.43
N ALA A 167 8.13 6.75 -6.48
CA ALA A 167 8.30 8.19 -6.56
C ALA A 167 8.83 8.77 -5.24
N THR A 168 9.43 9.96 -5.31
CA THR A 168 10.05 10.64 -4.17
C THR A 168 9.55 12.07 -4.06
N LYS A 169 9.65 12.66 -2.86
CA LYS A 169 9.26 14.05 -2.65
C LYS A 169 10.24 15.02 -3.26
N THR A 170 11.53 14.72 -3.18
CA THR A 170 12.63 15.51 -3.75
C THR A 170 13.65 14.61 -4.47
N ASP A 171 14.66 15.21 -5.11
CA ASP A 171 15.78 14.48 -5.71
C ASP A 171 16.72 13.89 -4.64
N GLU A 172 16.69 14.40 -3.43
CA GLU A 172 17.48 13.93 -2.29
C GLU A 172 16.69 12.86 -1.52
N PHE A 173 16.80 11.60 -1.93
CA PHE A 173 16.12 10.50 -1.26
C PHE A 173 17.06 9.39 -0.80
N LEU A 174 16.66 8.66 0.23
CA LEU A 174 17.42 7.53 0.76
C LEU A 174 17.08 6.26 0.00
N PHE A 175 18.04 5.72 -0.73
CA PHE A 175 17.89 4.44 -1.40
C PHE A 175 19.11 3.55 -1.14
N LYS A 176 18.88 2.41 -0.46
CA LYS A 176 19.92 1.40 -0.22
C LYS A 176 19.65 0.19 -1.09
N GLN A 177 20.40 0.09 -2.19
CA GLN A 177 20.34 -1.09 -3.03
C GLN A 177 21.16 -2.21 -2.38
N HIS A 178 20.47 -3.25 -1.89
CA HIS A 178 21.11 -4.53 -1.61
C HIS A 178 21.06 -5.39 -2.88
N PRO A 179 22.15 -6.05 -3.28
CA PRO A 179 22.10 -6.98 -4.40
C PRO A 179 21.11 -8.09 -4.04
N VAL A 180 19.98 -8.12 -4.72
CA VAL A 180 19.09 -9.25 -4.70
C VAL A 180 19.81 -10.37 -5.43
N GLY A 181 20.24 -11.42 -4.72
CA GLY A 181 20.87 -12.56 -5.34
C GLY A 181 19.92 -13.15 -6.36
N VAL A 182 20.19 -12.96 -7.65
CA VAL A 182 19.49 -13.68 -8.72
C VAL A 182 20.03 -15.09 -8.66
N SER A 183 19.25 -16.01 -8.07
CA SER A 183 19.48 -17.43 -8.23
C SER A 183 19.20 -17.76 -9.70
N THR A 184 20.21 -17.83 -10.51
CA THR A 184 20.11 -18.40 -11.86
C THR A 184 19.84 -19.88 -11.69
N ILE A 185 18.66 -20.32 -12.08
CA ILE A 185 18.29 -21.71 -12.27
C ILE A 185 18.93 -22.21 -13.57
#